data_15b83820f3b77a8964c5cfbc1b022038
#
_entry.id   15b83820f3b77a8964c5cfbc1b022038
#
_cell.length_a   1.000
_cell.length_b   1.000
_cell.length_c   1.000
_cell.angle_alpha   90.00
_cell.angle_beta   90.00
_cell.angle_gamma   90.00
#
_symmetry.space_group_name_H-M   'P 1'
#
loop_
_entity.id
_entity.type
_entity.pdbx_description
1 polymer ?
#
loop_
_entity_poly.entity_id
_entity_poly.type
_entity_poly.pdbx_seq_one_letter_code
_entity_poly.pdbx_strand_id
1 'polypeptide(L)'
;MRETIDTPRLRLIPISAAEAEAILRGDLSAVNAGEGWPHEDTLDGLRLAPGWFVSLDGVVIGDCGTHGPADEHGDVEIGYGLAAPYRGRGYGGELVLALSQWLLRRPDVRRVVTRVLVGNVPSRRVLERAGFVLEGDDGETVSYALG
;
A
#
# COMPACT_ATOMS: atom_id res chain seq x y z
N MET A 1 -8.96 -4.60 12.78
CA MET A 1 -7.69 -4.36 13.49
C MET A 1 -6.53 -4.76 12.59
N ARG A 2 -5.55 -3.89 12.48
CA ARG A 2 -4.36 -4.17 11.65
C ARG A 2 -3.38 -5.05 12.43
N GLU A 3 -2.76 -5.98 11.75
CA GLU A 3 -1.75 -6.86 12.30
C GLU A 3 -0.55 -6.93 11.35
N THR A 4 0.57 -7.44 11.82
CA THR A 4 1.76 -7.64 10.98
C THR A 4 1.46 -8.71 9.94
N ILE A 5 1.83 -8.43 8.69
CA ILE A 5 1.65 -9.35 7.57
C ILE A 5 3.04 -9.73 7.04
N ASP A 6 3.37 -11.01 7.10
CA ASP A 6 4.65 -11.50 6.58
C ASP A 6 4.50 -11.99 5.14
N THR A 7 5.50 -11.69 4.32
CA THR A 7 5.62 -12.19 2.95
C THR A 7 6.97 -12.89 2.80
N PRO A 8 7.27 -13.55 1.68
CA PRO A 8 8.57 -14.21 1.51
C PRO A 8 9.79 -13.32 1.76
N ARG A 9 9.72 -12.03 1.40
CA ARG A 9 10.86 -11.12 1.54
C ARG A 9 10.58 -9.90 2.39
N LEU A 10 9.30 -9.60 2.67
CA LEU A 10 8.87 -8.36 3.31
C LEU A 10 8.11 -8.64 4.58
N ARG A 11 8.02 -7.59 5.41
CA ARG A 11 7.13 -7.57 6.56
C ARG A 11 6.35 -6.26 6.53
N LEU A 12 5.03 -6.38 6.55
CA LEU A 12 4.13 -5.23 6.63
C LEU A 12 3.82 -5.00 8.11
N ILE A 13 4.28 -3.88 8.66
CA ILE A 13 4.20 -3.59 10.10
C ILE A 13 3.21 -2.46 10.32
N PRO A 14 2.15 -2.65 11.14
CA PRO A 14 1.19 -1.58 11.39
C PRO A 14 1.85 -0.31 11.91
N ILE A 15 1.45 0.83 11.35
CA ILE A 15 1.92 2.14 11.79
C ILE A 15 0.96 2.63 12.89
N SER A 16 1.49 2.96 14.07
CA SER A 16 0.68 3.55 15.14
C SER A 16 0.36 5.01 14.83
N ALA A 17 -0.69 5.54 15.48
CA ALA A 17 -1.04 6.95 15.36
C ALA A 17 0.12 7.86 15.79
N ALA A 18 0.84 7.50 16.85
CA ALA A 18 1.99 8.27 17.34
C ALA A 18 3.13 8.27 16.32
N GLU A 19 3.39 7.13 15.70
CA GLU A 19 4.42 7.02 14.64
C GLU A 19 4.04 7.86 13.42
N ALA A 20 2.78 7.80 13.00
CA ALA A 20 2.28 8.59 11.87
C ALA A 20 2.43 10.10 12.14
N GLU A 21 2.06 10.56 13.34
CA GLU A 21 2.19 11.96 13.73
C GLU A 21 3.66 12.40 13.72
N ALA A 22 4.57 11.57 14.25
CA ALA A 22 5.99 11.87 14.25
C ALA A 22 6.53 12.03 12.83
N ILE A 23 6.20 11.11 11.94
CA ILE A 23 6.65 11.14 10.54
C ILE A 23 6.12 12.40 9.84
N LEU A 24 4.85 12.75 10.08
CA LEU A 24 4.25 13.96 9.50
C LEU A 24 4.92 15.25 9.99
N ARG A 25 5.52 15.23 11.19
CA ARG A 25 6.33 16.34 11.71
C ARG A 25 7.77 16.33 11.20
N GLY A 26 8.16 15.30 10.43
CA GLY A 26 9.53 15.13 9.97
C GLY A 26 10.46 14.42 10.95
N ASP A 27 9.92 13.84 12.02
CA ASP A 27 10.67 13.10 13.02
C ASP A 27 10.73 11.61 12.64
N LEU A 28 11.89 11.15 12.16
CA LEU A 28 12.13 9.78 11.75
C LEU A 28 13.00 9.01 12.75
N SER A 29 13.19 9.53 13.97
CA SER A 29 14.11 8.96 14.93
C SER A 29 13.76 7.53 15.37
N ALA A 30 12.48 7.16 15.31
CA ALA A 30 11.99 5.83 15.68
C ALA A 30 11.92 4.86 14.48
N VAL A 31 12.28 5.30 13.29
CA VAL A 31 12.13 4.52 12.06
C VAL A 31 13.48 4.32 11.39
N ASN A 32 13.80 3.08 11.06
CA ASN A 32 14.99 2.77 10.25
C ASN A 32 14.61 2.93 8.77
N ALA A 33 14.61 4.17 8.30
CA ALA A 33 14.16 4.52 6.96
C ALA A 33 15.21 4.18 5.91
N GLY A 34 14.79 3.50 4.85
CA GLY A 34 15.62 3.27 3.67
C GLY A 34 15.77 4.54 2.85
N GLU A 35 16.73 4.51 1.93
CA GLU A 35 16.99 5.65 1.05
C GLU A 35 15.74 6.03 0.25
N GLY A 36 15.39 7.31 0.26
CA GLY A 36 14.24 7.83 -0.46
C GLY A 36 12.90 7.67 0.24
N TRP A 37 12.86 7.11 1.44
CA TRP A 37 11.65 7.00 2.24
C TRP A 37 11.75 7.93 3.47
N PRO A 38 10.69 8.65 3.90
CA PRO A 38 9.37 8.74 3.26
C PRO A 38 9.40 9.61 1.99
N HIS A 39 8.47 9.33 1.08
CA HIS A 39 8.26 10.15 -0.11
C HIS A 39 6.93 10.91 0.02
N GLU A 40 6.59 11.72 -0.99
CA GLU A 40 5.40 12.58 -0.94
C GLU A 40 4.11 11.76 -0.74
N ASP A 41 3.98 10.64 -1.46
CA ASP A 41 2.80 9.78 -1.37
C ASP A 41 2.65 9.16 0.02
N THR A 42 3.75 8.87 0.73
CA THR A 42 3.74 8.41 2.12
C THR A 42 3.01 9.41 3.00
N LEU A 43 3.38 10.68 2.90
CA LEU A 43 2.82 11.73 3.74
C LEU A 43 1.33 11.93 3.46
N ASP A 44 0.94 11.89 2.20
CA ASP A 44 -0.46 11.98 1.80
C ASP A 44 -1.28 10.81 2.35
N GLY A 45 -0.76 9.60 2.25
CA GLY A 45 -1.40 8.41 2.80
C GLY A 45 -1.56 8.46 4.30
N LEU A 46 -0.54 8.90 5.03
CA LEU A 46 -0.58 9.01 6.50
C LEU A 46 -1.59 10.04 6.98
N ARG A 47 -1.84 11.10 6.20
CA ARG A 47 -2.88 12.08 6.53
C ARG A 47 -4.28 11.51 6.42
N LEU A 48 -4.48 10.50 5.56
CA LEU A 48 -5.78 9.83 5.42
C LEU A 48 -6.00 8.85 6.57
N ALA A 49 -5.08 7.93 6.77
CA ALA A 49 -5.11 6.95 7.86
C ALA A 49 -3.75 6.26 7.97
N PRO A 50 -3.31 5.90 9.18
CA PRO A 50 -2.14 5.03 9.31
C PRO A 50 -2.39 3.68 8.65
N GLY A 51 -1.39 3.16 7.95
CA GLY A 51 -1.44 1.86 7.32
C GLY A 51 -0.37 0.94 7.88
N TRP A 52 0.48 0.43 6.99
CA TRP A 52 1.61 -0.43 7.32
C TRP A 52 2.89 0.13 6.75
N PHE A 53 3.98 0.03 7.50
CA PHE A 53 5.33 0.12 6.93
C PHE A 53 5.60 -1.12 6.09
N VAL A 54 6.30 -0.97 4.98
CA VAL A 54 6.86 -2.09 4.22
C VAL A 54 8.32 -2.21 4.61
N SER A 55 8.67 -3.29 5.31
CA SER A 55 10.02 -3.51 5.84
C SER A 55 10.73 -4.62 5.07
N LEU A 56 11.98 -4.35 4.69
CA LEU A 56 12.90 -5.31 4.09
C LEU A 56 14.11 -5.43 5.00
N ASP A 57 14.27 -6.57 5.65
CA ASP A 57 15.40 -6.83 6.57
C ASP A 57 15.57 -5.72 7.63
N GLY A 58 14.46 -5.26 8.19
CA GLY A 58 14.46 -4.24 9.23
C GLY A 58 14.54 -2.80 8.72
N VAL A 59 14.58 -2.58 7.40
CA VAL A 59 14.65 -1.26 6.79
C VAL A 59 13.30 -0.92 6.15
N VAL A 60 12.73 0.23 6.48
CA VAL A 60 11.46 0.68 5.88
C VAL A 60 11.72 1.22 4.48
N ILE A 61 11.17 0.54 3.49
CA ILE A 61 11.37 0.84 2.06
C ILE A 61 10.11 1.36 1.37
N GLY A 62 8.99 1.34 2.07
CA GLY A 62 7.72 1.78 1.51
C GLY A 62 6.61 1.75 2.55
N ASP A 63 5.41 1.93 2.10
CA ASP A 63 4.20 1.91 2.92
C ASP A 63 3.00 1.51 2.09
N CYS A 64 1.94 1.10 2.77
CA CYS A 64 0.67 0.75 2.15
C CYS A 64 -0.45 0.92 3.15
N GLY A 65 -1.68 0.94 2.66
CA GLY A 65 -2.82 1.08 3.54
C GLY A 65 -4.14 1.13 2.79
N THR A 66 -5.19 1.43 3.53
CA THR A 66 -6.54 1.57 2.97
C THR A 66 -6.98 3.03 3.04
N HIS A 67 -7.84 3.42 2.10
CA HIS A 67 -8.48 4.74 2.07
C HIS A 67 -9.84 4.66 2.75
N GLY A 68 -9.84 4.30 4.04
CA GLY A 68 -11.05 4.12 4.83
C GLY A 68 -11.52 2.67 4.89
N PRO A 69 -12.63 2.41 5.60
CA PRO A 69 -13.19 1.06 5.72
C PRO A 69 -13.86 0.62 4.41
N ALA A 70 -14.24 -0.66 4.35
CA ALA A 70 -15.04 -1.17 3.24
C ALA A 70 -16.35 -0.40 3.14
N ASP A 71 -16.76 -0.10 1.91
CA ASP A 71 -18.02 0.60 1.67
C ASP A 71 -19.23 -0.35 1.77
N GLU A 72 -20.42 0.15 1.46
CA GLU A 72 -21.66 -0.62 1.51
C GLU A 72 -21.68 -1.84 0.57
N HIS A 73 -20.82 -1.83 -0.46
CA HIS A 73 -20.70 -2.93 -1.43
C HIS A 73 -19.60 -3.92 -1.04
N GLY A 74 -18.87 -3.64 0.03
CA GLY A 74 -17.73 -4.44 0.46
C GLY A 74 -16.44 -4.14 -0.29
N ASP A 75 -16.35 -2.99 -0.94
CA ASP A 75 -15.15 -2.53 -1.64
C ASP A 75 -14.26 -1.74 -0.67
N VAL A 76 -12.98 -2.10 -0.61
CA VAL A 76 -11.98 -1.35 0.12
C VAL A 76 -10.91 -0.86 -0.85
N GLU A 77 -10.62 0.42 -0.80
CA GLU A 77 -9.59 1.02 -1.67
C GLU A 77 -8.26 0.99 -0.97
N ILE A 78 -7.21 0.54 -1.69
CA ILE A 78 -5.83 0.52 -1.18
C ILE A 78 -4.96 1.54 -1.90
N GLY A 79 -3.93 1.97 -1.18
CA GLY A 79 -2.81 2.72 -1.73
C GLY A 79 -1.50 2.08 -1.27
N TYR A 80 -0.46 2.21 -2.06
CA TYR A 80 0.85 1.67 -1.75
C TYR A 80 1.93 2.40 -2.50
N GLY A 81 3.16 2.33 -2.00
CA GLY A 81 4.30 2.90 -2.68
C GLY A 81 5.61 2.37 -2.12
N LEU A 82 6.63 2.36 -2.95
CA LEU A 82 8.00 2.02 -2.58
C LEU A 82 8.91 3.19 -2.88
N ALA A 83 9.93 3.38 -2.04
CA ALA A 83 11.00 4.33 -2.32
C ALA A 83 11.74 3.92 -3.60
N ALA A 84 12.16 4.91 -4.39
CA ALA A 84 12.69 4.70 -5.73
C ALA A 84 13.81 3.64 -5.83
N PRO A 85 14.80 3.58 -4.91
CA PRO A 85 15.87 2.58 -5.02
C PRO A 85 15.40 1.13 -4.92
N TYR A 86 14.19 0.89 -4.41
CA TYR A 86 13.67 -0.45 -4.17
C TYR A 86 12.65 -0.91 -5.21
N ARG A 87 12.41 -0.08 -6.23
CA ARG A 87 11.48 -0.41 -7.32
C ARG A 87 12.12 -1.35 -8.34
N GLY A 88 11.28 -2.06 -9.10
CA GLY A 88 11.75 -2.95 -10.17
C GLY A 88 12.31 -4.27 -9.69
N ARG A 89 12.06 -4.67 -8.45
CA ARG A 89 12.57 -5.92 -7.84
C ARG A 89 11.46 -6.89 -7.43
N GLY A 90 10.21 -6.60 -7.79
CA GLY A 90 9.07 -7.44 -7.47
C GLY A 90 8.45 -7.21 -6.09
N TYR A 91 8.97 -6.29 -5.30
CA TYR A 91 8.43 -6.00 -3.97
C TYR A 91 7.01 -5.42 -4.02
N GLY A 92 6.72 -4.60 -5.03
CA GLY A 92 5.39 -4.00 -5.20
C GLY A 92 4.31 -5.06 -5.36
N GLY A 93 4.53 -6.04 -6.21
CA GLY A 93 3.60 -7.16 -6.41
C GLY A 93 3.44 -7.99 -5.16
N GLU A 94 4.52 -8.25 -4.46
CA GLU A 94 4.53 -9.04 -3.23
C GLU A 94 3.72 -8.36 -2.13
N LEU A 95 3.92 -7.06 -1.90
CA LEU A 95 3.17 -6.33 -0.88
C LEU A 95 1.69 -6.17 -1.24
N VAL A 96 1.37 -5.88 -2.48
CA VAL A 96 -0.01 -5.70 -2.93
C VAL A 96 -0.80 -7.01 -2.79
N LEU A 97 -0.20 -8.12 -3.18
CA LEU A 97 -0.85 -9.42 -3.05
C LEU A 97 -1.09 -9.78 -1.58
N ALA A 98 -0.10 -9.59 -0.73
CA ALA A 98 -0.21 -9.89 0.70
C ALA A 98 -1.27 -9.03 1.39
N LEU A 99 -1.25 -7.73 1.15
CA LEU A 99 -2.24 -6.81 1.70
C LEU A 99 -3.66 -7.17 1.21
N SER A 100 -3.80 -7.43 -0.09
CA SER A 100 -5.10 -7.77 -0.68
C SER A 100 -5.65 -9.07 -0.12
N GLN A 101 -4.83 -10.10 0.03
CA GLN A 101 -5.25 -11.37 0.61
C GLN A 101 -5.66 -11.21 2.08
N TRP A 102 -4.94 -10.41 2.84
CA TRP A 102 -5.29 -10.12 4.23
C TRP A 102 -6.65 -9.41 4.31
N LEU A 103 -6.88 -8.41 3.46
CA LEU A 103 -8.15 -7.69 3.42
C LEU A 103 -9.31 -8.59 3.01
N LEU A 104 -9.13 -9.44 2.00
CA LEU A 104 -10.18 -10.33 1.51
C LEU A 104 -10.61 -11.38 2.54
N ARG A 105 -9.83 -11.62 3.60
CA ARG A 105 -10.24 -12.47 4.71
C ARG A 105 -11.15 -11.76 5.71
N ARG A 106 -11.29 -10.43 5.62
CA ARG A 106 -12.19 -9.68 6.49
C ARG A 106 -13.65 -9.92 6.07
N PRO A 107 -14.56 -10.12 7.03
CA PRO A 107 -15.96 -10.47 6.69
C PRO A 107 -16.70 -9.35 5.95
N ASP A 108 -16.29 -8.10 6.12
CA ASP A 108 -16.90 -6.93 5.48
C ASP A 108 -16.28 -6.58 4.14
N VAL A 109 -15.21 -7.28 3.71
CA VAL A 109 -14.51 -7.00 2.47
C VAL A 109 -14.86 -8.05 1.41
N ARG A 110 -15.40 -7.60 0.29
CA ARG A 110 -15.68 -8.45 -0.89
C ARG A 110 -14.66 -8.26 -1.98
N ARG A 111 -14.20 -7.02 -2.17
CA ARG A 111 -13.23 -6.67 -3.21
C ARG A 111 -12.24 -5.67 -2.70
N VAL A 112 -11.03 -5.77 -3.22
CA VAL A 112 -9.99 -4.76 -3.05
C VAL A 112 -9.90 -3.97 -4.34
N VAL A 113 -9.99 -2.65 -4.26
CA VAL A 113 -9.95 -1.76 -5.42
C VAL A 113 -8.79 -0.79 -5.28
N THR A 114 -8.28 -0.32 -6.40
CA THR A 114 -7.23 0.71 -6.40
C THR A 114 -7.28 1.50 -7.70
N ARG A 115 -6.82 2.75 -7.65
CA ARG A 115 -6.75 3.62 -8.80
C ARG A 115 -5.34 4.12 -8.99
N VAL A 116 -4.89 4.15 -10.23
CA VAL A 116 -3.56 4.65 -10.59
C VAL A 116 -3.67 5.53 -11.82
N LEU A 117 -2.70 6.41 -12.02
CA LEU A 117 -2.65 7.22 -13.23
C LEU A 117 -2.50 6.32 -14.44
N VAL A 118 -3.20 6.65 -15.53
CA VAL A 118 -3.21 5.83 -16.75
C VAL A 118 -1.80 5.62 -17.32
N GLY A 119 -0.92 6.60 -17.16
CA GLY A 119 0.48 6.53 -17.61
C GLY A 119 1.43 5.81 -16.67
N ASN A 120 0.97 5.39 -15.47
CA ASN A 120 1.81 4.69 -14.51
C ASN A 120 1.91 3.21 -14.86
N VAL A 121 2.63 2.90 -15.94
CA VAL A 121 2.78 1.54 -16.46
C VAL A 121 3.37 0.57 -15.44
N PRO A 122 4.42 0.91 -14.68
CA PRO A 122 4.94 -0.03 -13.68
C PRO A 122 3.91 -0.46 -12.63
N SER A 123 3.11 0.48 -12.12
CA SER A 123 2.07 0.17 -11.14
C SER A 123 0.95 -0.67 -11.76
N ARG A 124 0.56 -0.36 -12.99
CA ARG A 124 -0.44 -1.16 -13.71
C ARG A 124 0.01 -2.61 -13.88
N ARG A 125 1.28 -2.82 -14.23
CA ARG A 125 1.86 -4.18 -14.35
C ARG A 125 1.87 -4.92 -13.02
N VAL A 126 2.20 -4.24 -11.93
CA VAL A 126 2.15 -4.81 -10.57
C VAL A 126 0.75 -5.34 -10.27
N LEU A 127 -0.26 -4.54 -10.52
CA LEU A 127 -1.66 -4.90 -10.24
C LEU A 127 -2.10 -6.07 -11.13
N GLU A 128 -1.81 -6.03 -12.40
CA GLU A 128 -2.19 -7.08 -13.34
C GLU A 128 -1.54 -8.42 -12.97
N ARG A 129 -0.27 -8.41 -12.59
CA ARG A 129 0.44 -9.61 -12.14
C ARG A 129 -0.12 -10.16 -10.83
N ALA A 130 -0.62 -9.30 -9.96
CA ALA A 130 -1.26 -9.71 -8.71
C ALA A 130 -2.67 -10.26 -8.92
N GLY A 131 -3.19 -10.22 -10.14
CA GLY A 131 -4.50 -10.75 -10.47
C GLY A 131 -5.62 -9.71 -10.50
N PHE A 132 -5.30 -8.44 -10.34
CA PHE A 132 -6.28 -7.36 -10.46
C PHE A 132 -6.76 -7.24 -11.90
N VAL A 133 -8.03 -6.92 -12.04
CA VAL A 133 -8.71 -6.75 -13.34
C VAL A 133 -9.08 -5.30 -13.52
N LEU A 134 -8.80 -4.77 -14.71
CA LEU A 134 -9.17 -3.40 -15.08
C LEU A 134 -10.69 -3.26 -15.13
N GLU A 135 -11.24 -2.29 -14.41
CA GLU A 135 -12.69 -2.03 -14.35
C GLU A 135 -13.11 -0.70 -14.94
N GLY A 136 -12.25 0.28 -14.93
CA GLY A 136 -12.59 1.60 -15.41
C GLY A 136 -11.39 2.39 -15.89
N ASP A 137 -11.64 3.32 -16.80
CA ASP A 137 -10.64 4.22 -17.38
C ASP A 137 -11.35 5.53 -17.72
N ASP A 138 -11.00 6.61 -17.02
CA ASP A 138 -11.58 7.92 -17.27
C ASP A 138 -10.66 8.81 -18.14
N GLY A 139 -9.58 8.23 -18.70
CA GLY A 139 -8.59 8.93 -19.51
C GLY A 139 -7.43 9.50 -18.69
N GLU A 140 -7.60 9.66 -17.40
CA GLU A 140 -6.59 10.18 -16.48
C GLU A 140 -6.16 9.13 -15.47
N THR A 141 -7.11 8.42 -14.89
CA THR A 141 -6.87 7.31 -13.97
C THR A 141 -7.55 6.04 -14.47
N VAL A 142 -7.00 4.91 -14.05
CA VAL A 142 -7.57 3.57 -14.30
C VAL A 142 -7.87 2.91 -12.96
N SER A 143 -8.97 2.17 -12.91
CA SER A 143 -9.42 1.45 -11.72
C SER A 143 -9.24 -0.04 -11.91
N TYR A 144 -8.73 -0.69 -10.88
CA TYR A 144 -8.51 -2.14 -10.83
C TYR A 144 -9.20 -2.73 -9.62
N ALA A 145 -9.62 -4.00 -9.73
CA ALA A 145 -10.24 -4.71 -8.62
C ALA A 145 -9.77 -6.16 -8.55
N LEU A 146 -9.73 -6.69 -7.33
CA LEU A 146 -9.43 -8.09 -7.01
C LEU A 146 -10.50 -8.60 -6.04
N GLY A 147 -11.03 -9.78 -6.30
CA GLY A 147 -12.02 -10.40 -5.41
C GLY A 147 -13.33 -10.81 -6.04
#